data_c564ad681cd0982f1885af8eadbb8eb4
#
_entry.id   c564ad681cd0982f1885af8eadbb8eb4
#
_cell.length_a   1.000
_cell.length_b   1.000
_cell.length_c   1.000
_cell.angle_alpha   90.00
_cell.angle_beta   90.00
_cell.angle_gamma   90.00
#
_symmetry.space_group_name_H-M   'P 1'
#
loop_
_entity.id
_entity.type
_entity.pdbx_description
1 polymer ?
#
loop_
_entity_poly.entity_id
_entity_poly.type
_entity_poly.pdbx_seq_one_letter_code
_entity_poly.pdbx_strand_id
1 'polypeptide(L)'
;FKSIHRLNFEKYIKYKFDIVINCSMPSKRFWAKKNPKKDYIETVEKTSFFLKNYKFKKFIHISSVSARCEKNTVYGKNKKNSEILVKNNNNKNLIIRLGPMFGRSLKKGVLIDMINSKTVYINGKSKYSFTNIKWIANWIIQNMKNKKGLLEIGSKDYIKLVSIRDKIKSKSKFIGRLDNQIIINKEKYKISSNEVYRFLKGKLSEKTN
;
A
#
# COMPACT_ATOMS: atom_id res chain seq x y z
N PHE A 1 -20.99 3.67 4.04
CA PHE A 1 -19.77 4.27 3.44
C PHE A 1 -20.15 5.14 2.26
N LYS A 2 -19.55 6.36 2.16
CA LYS A 2 -19.66 7.24 1.00
C LYS A 2 -18.33 7.21 0.26
N SER A 3 -18.36 6.86 -1.03
CA SER A 3 -17.15 6.90 -1.86
C SER A 3 -16.95 8.31 -2.43
N ILE A 4 -15.78 8.88 -2.19
CA ILE A 4 -15.37 10.20 -2.68
C ILE A 4 -14.16 9.99 -3.60
N HIS A 5 -14.20 10.57 -4.79
CA HIS A 5 -13.17 10.40 -5.80
C HIS A 5 -12.71 11.74 -6.39
N ARG A 6 -11.72 11.73 -7.28
CA ARG A 6 -11.03 12.90 -7.81
C ARG A 6 -11.97 13.98 -8.37
N LEU A 7 -13.11 13.60 -8.97
CA LEU A 7 -14.02 14.52 -9.63
C LEU A 7 -15.07 15.14 -8.70
N ASN A 8 -15.16 14.70 -7.45
CA ASN A 8 -16.23 15.15 -6.55
C ASN A 8 -15.78 15.51 -5.13
N PHE A 9 -14.48 15.42 -4.82
CA PHE A 9 -14.00 15.57 -3.44
C PHE A 9 -14.31 16.97 -2.86
N GLU A 10 -14.30 18.02 -3.66
CA GLU A 10 -14.60 19.39 -3.23
C GLU A 10 -16.04 19.57 -2.78
N LYS A 11 -16.98 18.83 -3.36
CA LYS A 11 -18.41 18.87 -3.01
C LYS A 11 -18.68 18.46 -1.56
N TYR A 12 -17.73 17.77 -0.93
CA TYR A 12 -17.88 17.22 0.42
C TYR A 12 -17.22 18.03 1.53
N ILE A 13 -16.64 19.18 1.23
CA ILE A 13 -15.98 20.07 2.21
C ILE A 13 -16.94 20.49 3.35
N LYS A 14 -18.22 20.73 3.01
CA LYS A 14 -19.23 21.16 4.00
C LYS A 14 -19.81 20.01 4.86
N TYR A 15 -19.54 18.75 4.49
CA TYR A 15 -20.07 17.60 5.21
C TYR A 15 -19.29 17.29 6.47
N LYS A 16 -20.01 16.83 7.50
CA LYS A 16 -19.40 16.27 8.72
C LYS A 16 -19.31 14.75 8.61
N PHE A 17 -18.14 14.19 8.88
CA PHE A 17 -17.88 12.76 8.85
C PHE A 17 -17.46 12.28 10.25
N ASP A 18 -17.88 11.08 10.63
CA ASP A 18 -17.28 10.44 11.79
C ASP A 18 -15.84 9.99 11.46
N ILE A 19 -15.65 9.35 10.31
CA ILE A 19 -14.35 8.85 9.87
C ILE A 19 -14.14 9.18 8.39
N VAL A 20 -12.99 9.77 8.08
CA VAL A 20 -12.49 9.92 6.71
C VAL A 20 -11.35 8.94 6.49
N ILE A 21 -11.43 8.11 5.43
CA ILE A 21 -10.35 7.20 5.04
C ILE A 21 -9.71 7.72 3.76
N ASN A 22 -8.48 8.21 3.85
CA ASN A 22 -7.73 8.71 2.71
C ASN A 22 -6.92 7.59 2.02
N CYS A 23 -7.42 7.13 0.87
CA CYS A 23 -6.76 6.17 -0.02
C CYS A 23 -6.32 6.81 -1.35
N SER A 24 -6.34 8.15 -1.48
CA SER A 24 -6.23 8.85 -2.77
C SER A 24 -4.81 8.98 -3.32
N MET A 25 -3.81 8.64 -2.53
CA MET A 25 -2.41 8.85 -2.90
C MET A 25 -1.93 7.90 -4.02
N PRO A 26 -1.03 8.38 -4.91
CA PRO A 26 -0.40 7.53 -5.92
C PRO A 26 0.31 6.32 -5.31
N SER A 27 0.28 5.18 -6.01
CA SER A 27 0.90 3.91 -5.58
C SER A 27 2.08 3.47 -6.45
N LYS A 28 2.49 4.29 -7.44
CA LYS A 28 3.52 3.93 -8.43
C LYS A 28 4.84 4.62 -8.12
N ARG A 29 5.82 3.89 -7.53
CA ARG A 29 7.17 4.40 -7.21
C ARG A 29 7.91 4.97 -8.43
N PHE A 30 7.85 4.25 -9.57
CA PHE A 30 8.48 4.70 -10.81
C PHE A 30 7.86 6.01 -11.33
N TRP A 31 6.54 6.17 -11.23
CA TRP A 31 5.87 7.41 -11.62
C TRP A 31 6.28 8.58 -10.71
N ALA A 32 6.37 8.36 -9.40
CA ALA A 32 6.85 9.34 -8.44
C ALA A 32 8.27 9.82 -8.77
N LYS A 33 9.18 8.88 -9.14
CA LYS A 33 10.54 9.23 -9.57
C LYS A 33 10.54 10.11 -10.83
N LYS A 34 9.67 9.84 -11.81
CA LYS A 34 9.57 10.62 -13.05
C LYS A 34 8.82 11.95 -12.87
N ASN A 35 7.91 12.02 -11.89
CA ASN A 35 7.05 13.19 -11.68
C ASN A 35 7.08 13.63 -10.20
N PRO A 36 8.24 14.06 -9.66
CA PRO A 36 8.41 14.32 -8.24
C PRO A 36 7.47 15.40 -7.71
N LYS A 37 7.29 16.50 -8.45
CA LYS A 37 6.38 17.60 -8.10
C LYS A 37 4.92 17.14 -8.08
N LYS A 38 4.48 16.37 -9.08
CA LYS A 38 3.11 15.83 -9.12
C LYS A 38 2.85 14.84 -8.01
N ASP A 39 3.83 13.99 -7.66
CA ASP A 39 3.71 13.06 -6.54
C ASP A 39 3.60 13.80 -5.20
N TYR A 40 4.34 14.89 -5.02
CA TYR A 40 4.23 15.75 -3.84
C TYR A 40 2.82 16.36 -3.73
N ILE A 41 2.30 16.97 -4.79
CA ILE A 41 0.95 17.54 -4.82
C ILE A 41 -0.10 16.48 -4.47
N GLU A 42 -0.09 15.33 -5.14
CA GLU A 42 -1.09 14.28 -4.95
C GLU A 42 -0.95 13.53 -3.61
N THR A 43 0.22 13.58 -2.97
CA THR A 43 0.46 12.85 -1.71
C THR A 43 0.43 13.80 -0.52
N VAL A 44 1.18 14.89 -0.55
CA VAL A 44 1.39 15.78 0.61
C VAL A 44 0.35 16.89 0.63
N GLU A 45 0.27 17.68 -0.44
CA GLU A 45 -0.65 18.84 -0.49
C GLU A 45 -2.12 18.40 -0.43
N LYS A 46 -2.47 17.34 -1.16
CA LYS A 46 -3.83 16.79 -1.10
C LYS A 46 -4.19 16.24 0.28
N THR A 47 -3.25 15.61 0.99
CA THR A 47 -3.48 15.20 2.38
C THR A 47 -3.68 16.41 3.27
N SER A 48 -2.85 17.45 3.13
CA SER A 48 -3.01 18.72 3.85
C SER A 48 -4.37 19.36 3.57
N PHE A 49 -4.79 19.36 2.31
CA PHE A 49 -6.11 19.87 1.91
C PHE A 49 -7.25 19.17 2.65
N PHE A 50 -7.26 17.84 2.70
CA PHE A 50 -8.30 17.09 3.40
C PHE A 50 -8.30 17.36 4.91
N LEU A 51 -7.12 17.44 5.53
CA LEU A 51 -6.99 17.72 6.96
C LEU A 51 -7.50 19.12 7.34
N LYS A 52 -7.33 20.10 6.44
CA LYS A 52 -7.76 21.50 6.66
C LYS A 52 -9.22 21.75 6.35
N ASN A 53 -9.74 21.13 5.31
CA ASN A 53 -11.05 21.50 4.74
C ASN A 53 -12.18 20.53 5.07
N TYR A 54 -11.87 19.29 5.45
CA TYR A 54 -12.91 18.33 5.82
C TYR A 54 -13.18 18.36 7.33
N LYS A 55 -14.46 18.26 7.71
CA LYS A 55 -14.88 18.12 9.11
C LYS A 55 -15.02 16.63 9.45
N PHE A 56 -14.20 16.13 10.37
CA PHE A 56 -14.21 14.72 10.78
C PHE A 56 -13.83 14.56 12.27
N LYS A 57 -14.29 13.45 12.88
CA LYS A 57 -13.86 13.07 14.23
C LYS A 57 -12.53 12.31 14.20
N LYS A 58 -12.27 11.57 13.11
CA LYS A 58 -11.07 10.75 12.94
C LYS A 58 -10.64 10.66 11.48
N PHE A 59 -9.34 10.74 11.24
CA PHE A 59 -8.75 10.57 9.91
C PHE A 59 -7.90 9.30 9.87
N ILE A 60 -8.15 8.46 8.87
CA ILE A 60 -7.37 7.25 8.61
C ILE A 60 -6.60 7.46 7.32
N HIS A 61 -5.29 7.36 7.41
CA HIS A 61 -4.38 7.61 6.30
C HIS A 61 -3.74 6.31 5.83
N ILE A 62 -4.03 5.91 4.61
CA ILE A 62 -3.45 4.71 4.00
C ILE A 62 -2.09 5.05 3.39
N SER A 63 -1.03 4.76 4.13
CA SER A 63 0.36 4.98 3.76
C SER A 63 1.02 3.69 3.22
N SER A 64 2.33 3.68 3.13
CA SER A 64 3.14 2.56 2.63
C SER A 64 4.33 2.29 3.54
N VAL A 65 4.76 1.04 3.64
CA VAL A 65 6.03 0.68 4.29
C VAL A 65 7.23 1.40 3.66
N SER A 66 7.11 1.87 2.41
CA SER A 66 8.13 2.69 1.75
C SER A 66 8.44 3.99 2.49
N ALA A 67 7.49 4.53 3.27
CA ALA A 67 7.76 5.67 4.17
C ALA A 67 8.85 5.36 5.21
N ARG A 68 9.11 4.09 5.50
CA ARG A 68 10.16 3.61 6.40
C ARG A 68 11.37 3.04 5.66
N CYS A 69 11.13 2.14 4.70
CA CYS A 69 12.22 1.38 4.06
C CYS A 69 12.84 2.07 2.83
N GLU A 70 12.20 3.10 2.27
CA GLU A 70 12.66 3.82 1.09
C GLU A 70 12.77 5.34 1.30
N LYS A 71 13.25 5.75 2.47
CA LYS A 71 13.36 7.15 2.92
C LYS A 71 14.09 8.08 1.92
N ASN A 72 14.98 7.54 1.11
CA ASN A 72 15.77 8.31 0.15
C ASN A 72 15.12 8.45 -1.24
N THR A 73 13.94 7.85 -1.45
CA THR A 73 13.20 8.00 -2.69
C THR A 73 12.16 9.10 -2.58
N VAL A 74 11.79 9.73 -3.71
CA VAL A 74 10.69 10.71 -3.77
C VAL A 74 9.42 10.12 -3.17
N TYR A 75 9.05 8.92 -3.60
CA TYR A 75 7.86 8.21 -3.12
C TYR A 75 7.87 8.01 -1.59
N GLY A 76 8.97 7.49 -1.05
CA GLY A 76 9.10 7.24 0.40
C GLY A 76 9.09 8.53 1.21
N LYS A 77 9.79 9.59 0.74
CA LYS A 77 9.79 10.92 1.36
C LYS A 77 8.39 11.53 1.41
N ASN A 78 7.66 11.53 0.29
CA ASN A 78 6.33 12.11 0.23
C ASN A 78 5.34 11.34 1.09
N LYS A 79 5.39 10.00 1.11
CA LYS A 79 4.61 9.18 2.06
C LYS A 79 4.91 9.57 3.51
N LYS A 80 6.19 9.72 3.86
CA LYS A 80 6.59 10.11 5.20
C LYS A 80 6.11 11.52 5.57
N ASN A 81 6.22 12.48 4.66
CA ASN A 81 5.74 13.84 4.87
C ASN A 81 4.22 13.89 5.11
N SER A 82 3.43 13.14 4.33
CA SER A 82 1.99 13.04 4.56
C SER A 82 1.63 12.41 5.90
N GLU A 83 2.41 11.40 6.37
CA GLU A 83 2.24 10.83 7.72
C GLU A 83 2.48 11.86 8.83
N ILE A 84 3.49 12.73 8.67
CA ILE A 84 3.80 13.79 9.65
C ILE A 84 2.63 14.75 9.76
N LEU A 85 2.04 15.19 8.63
CA LEU A 85 0.85 16.05 8.65
C LEU A 85 -0.31 15.42 9.41
N VAL A 86 -0.59 14.14 9.17
CA VAL A 86 -1.69 13.42 9.84
C VAL A 86 -1.43 13.25 11.33
N LYS A 87 -0.18 12.93 11.72
CA LYS A 87 0.22 12.77 13.11
C LYS A 87 0.08 14.09 13.90
N ASN A 88 0.49 15.21 13.29
CA ASN A 88 0.47 16.52 13.93
C ASN A 88 -0.94 17.14 13.98
N ASN A 89 -1.87 16.67 13.14
CA ASN A 89 -3.23 17.18 13.11
C ASN A 89 -4.06 16.74 14.34
N ASN A 90 -4.05 15.44 14.66
CA ASN A 90 -4.80 14.92 15.79
C ASN A 90 -4.26 13.55 16.25
N ASN A 91 -4.12 13.35 17.56
CA ASN A 91 -3.63 12.09 18.16
C ASN A 91 -4.61 10.90 18.05
N LYS A 92 -5.89 11.16 17.74
CA LYS A 92 -6.90 10.12 17.46
C LYS A 92 -6.78 9.53 16.07
N ASN A 93 -6.05 10.19 15.16
CA ASN A 93 -5.87 9.73 13.78
C ASN A 93 -5.10 8.42 13.72
N LEU A 94 -5.35 7.66 12.64
CA LEU A 94 -4.71 6.38 12.38
C LEU A 94 -3.94 6.44 11.06
N ILE A 95 -2.67 6.11 11.09
CA ILE A 95 -1.83 5.95 9.91
C ILE A 95 -1.56 4.46 9.72
N ILE A 96 -1.91 3.94 8.54
CA ILE A 96 -1.74 2.53 8.21
C ILE A 96 -0.72 2.42 7.08
N ARG A 97 0.46 1.88 7.37
CA ARG A 97 1.42 1.49 6.36
C ARG A 97 1.09 0.12 5.82
N LEU A 98 0.86 0.04 4.52
CA LEU A 98 0.64 -1.19 3.80
C LEU A 98 1.92 -1.65 3.10
N GLY A 99 2.16 -2.96 3.13
CA GLY A 99 3.17 -3.64 2.33
C GLY A 99 2.66 -3.99 0.93
N PRO A 100 3.38 -4.87 0.21
CA PRO A 100 2.92 -5.42 -1.06
C PRO A 100 1.61 -6.18 -0.90
N MET A 101 0.67 -5.93 -1.82
CA MET A 101 -0.66 -6.51 -1.77
C MET A 101 -0.93 -7.40 -2.97
N PHE A 102 -1.82 -8.39 -2.78
CA PHE A 102 -2.39 -9.19 -3.86
C PHE A 102 -3.90 -9.31 -3.71
N GLY A 103 -4.59 -9.60 -4.82
CA GLY A 103 -6.04 -9.78 -4.85
C GLY A 103 -6.56 -9.85 -6.27
N ARG A 104 -7.84 -10.22 -6.43
CA ARG A 104 -8.47 -10.51 -7.74
C ARG A 104 -8.29 -9.37 -8.76
N SER A 105 -8.36 -8.12 -8.31
CA SER A 105 -8.23 -6.92 -9.16
C SER A 105 -6.79 -6.51 -9.47
N LEU A 106 -5.77 -7.27 -9.03
CA LEU A 106 -4.37 -6.92 -9.29
C LEU A 106 -4.06 -7.03 -10.79
N LYS A 107 -3.68 -5.90 -11.41
CA LYS A 107 -3.38 -5.81 -12.86
C LYS A 107 -1.92 -5.48 -13.17
N LYS A 108 -1.07 -5.21 -12.17
CA LYS A 108 0.32 -4.74 -12.35
C LYS A 108 1.18 -5.04 -11.12
N GLY A 109 2.50 -4.89 -11.29
CA GLY A 109 3.51 -5.07 -10.23
C GLY A 109 4.17 -6.44 -10.30
N VAL A 110 5.11 -6.66 -9.41
CA VAL A 110 6.06 -7.79 -9.46
C VAL A 110 5.42 -9.17 -9.63
N LEU A 111 4.24 -9.40 -9.06
CA LEU A 111 3.52 -10.67 -9.22
C LEU A 111 3.00 -10.84 -10.67
N ILE A 112 2.42 -9.79 -11.23
CA ILE A 112 1.90 -9.81 -12.61
C ILE A 112 3.05 -9.88 -13.61
N ASP A 113 4.16 -9.19 -13.36
CA ASP A 113 5.35 -9.28 -14.19
C ASP A 113 5.88 -10.70 -14.21
N MET A 114 5.96 -11.39 -13.07
CA MET A 114 6.37 -12.79 -12.98
C MET A 114 5.38 -13.74 -13.67
N ILE A 115 4.06 -13.58 -13.50
CA ILE A 115 3.04 -14.37 -14.21
C ILE A 115 3.20 -14.25 -15.74
N ASN A 116 3.60 -13.06 -16.20
CA ASN A 116 3.79 -12.80 -17.63
C ASN A 116 5.23 -13.01 -18.11
N SER A 117 6.10 -13.60 -17.30
CA SER A 117 7.52 -13.81 -17.59
C SER A 117 8.27 -12.55 -18.05
N LYS A 118 7.81 -11.37 -17.58
CA LYS A 118 8.44 -10.07 -17.84
C LYS A 118 9.62 -9.85 -16.90
N THR A 119 10.53 -8.95 -17.29
CA THR A 119 11.62 -8.50 -16.43
C THR A 119 11.08 -7.81 -15.18
N VAL A 120 11.58 -8.21 -14.01
CA VAL A 120 11.29 -7.61 -12.72
C VAL A 120 12.45 -6.70 -12.33
N TYR A 121 12.19 -5.38 -12.24
CA TYR A 121 13.22 -4.36 -11.98
C TYR A 121 13.56 -4.22 -10.49
N ILE A 122 13.66 -5.34 -9.80
CA ILE A 122 14.00 -5.49 -8.39
C ILE A 122 14.86 -6.75 -8.24
N ASN A 123 15.79 -6.77 -7.29
CA ASN A 123 16.61 -7.95 -7.01
C ASN A 123 15.75 -9.12 -6.51
N GLY A 124 15.95 -10.32 -7.04
CA GLY A 124 15.18 -11.51 -6.67
C GLY A 124 15.34 -11.95 -5.20
N LYS A 125 16.40 -11.54 -4.51
CA LYS A 125 16.60 -11.77 -3.07
C LYS A 125 15.76 -10.85 -2.19
N SER A 126 15.04 -9.88 -2.76
CA SER A 126 14.17 -8.96 -2.04
C SER A 126 13.06 -9.71 -1.31
N LYS A 127 12.76 -9.28 -0.07
CA LYS A 127 11.82 -9.90 0.85
C LYS A 127 10.53 -9.09 0.92
N TYR A 128 9.41 -9.71 0.62
CA TYR A 128 8.10 -9.05 0.56
C TYR A 128 7.08 -9.73 1.49
N SER A 129 6.44 -8.97 2.38
CA SER A 129 5.28 -9.39 3.17
C SER A 129 4.01 -9.21 2.36
N PHE A 130 3.69 -10.15 1.48
CA PHE A 130 2.49 -10.08 0.65
C PHE A 130 1.22 -10.28 1.46
N THR A 131 0.25 -9.41 1.30
CA THR A 131 -1.01 -9.46 2.04
C THR A 131 -2.22 -9.37 1.12
N ASN A 132 -3.24 -10.17 1.39
CA ASN A 132 -4.49 -10.15 0.65
C ASN A 132 -5.23 -8.84 0.90
N ILE A 133 -5.61 -8.11 -0.18
CA ILE A 133 -6.30 -6.81 -0.08
C ILE A 133 -7.67 -6.92 0.59
N LYS A 134 -8.38 -8.03 0.42
CA LYS A 134 -9.67 -8.27 1.08
C LYS A 134 -9.49 -8.38 2.60
N TRP A 135 -8.45 -9.08 3.05
CA TRP A 135 -8.11 -9.16 4.46
C TRP A 135 -7.80 -7.77 5.04
N ILE A 136 -6.99 -6.95 4.33
CA ILE A 136 -6.67 -5.58 4.74
C ILE A 136 -7.94 -4.75 4.89
N ALA A 137 -8.83 -4.79 3.91
CA ALA A 137 -10.08 -4.04 3.95
C ALA A 137 -10.95 -4.43 5.16
N ASN A 138 -11.11 -5.73 5.41
CA ASN A 138 -11.85 -6.24 6.56
C ASN A 138 -11.20 -5.80 7.88
N TRP A 139 -9.87 -5.90 7.98
CA TRP A 139 -9.16 -5.45 9.17
C TRP A 139 -9.39 -3.96 9.45
N ILE A 140 -9.33 -3.11 8.41
CA ILE A 140 -9.58 -1.67 8.54
C ILE A 140 -11.00 -1.44 9.06
N ILE A 141 -12.01 -2.09 8.48
CA ILE A 141 -13.42 -1.94 8.89
C ILE A 141 -13.60 -2.31 10.36
N GLN A 142 -13.02 -3.41 10.80
CA GLN A 142 -13.15 -3.90 12.18
C GLN A 142 -12.43 -3.02 13.20
N ASN A 143 -11.32 -2.38 12.80
CA ASN A 143 -10.40 -1.70 13.73
C ASN A 143 -10.43 -0.16 13.61
N MET A 144 -11.07 0.41 12.59
CA MET A 144 -11.00 1.84 12.29
C MET A 144 -11.52 2.74 13.41
N LYS A 145 -12.42 2.27 14.26
CA LYS A 145 -12.94 3.06 15.40
C LYS A 145 -11.94 3.09 16.56
N ASN A 146 -11.34 1.97 16.90
CA ASN A 146 -10.60 1.77 18.16
C ASN A 146 -9.09 1.99 18.04
N LYS A 147 -8.48 1.71 16.87
CA LYS A 147 -7.03 1.86 16.67
C LYS A 147 -6.65 3.30 16.34
N LYS A 148 -5.51 3.76 16.84
CA LYS A 148 -4.94 5.10 16.62
C LYS A 148 -3.42 5.04 16.46
N GLY A 149 -2.81 6.14 16.04
CA GLY A 149 -1.37 6.25 15.86
C GLY A 149 -0.87 5.63 14.55
N LEU A 150 0.33 5.09 14.52
CA LEU A 150 0.95 4.51 13.33
C LEU A 150 1.06 3.00 13.48
N LEU A 151 0.49 2.28 12.52
CA LEU A 151 0.53 0.82 12.44
C LEU A 151 1.03 0.38 11.06
N GLU A 152 1.80 -0.71 11.02
CA GLU A 152 2.06 -1.47 9.80
C GLU A 152 1.20 -2.73 9.86
N ILE A 153 0.32 -2.96 8.86
CA ILE A 153 -0.57 -4.13 8.84
C ILE A 153 -0.29 -5.01 7.63
N GLY A 154 -0.33 -6.32 7.85
CA GLY A 154 -0.10 -7.31 6.80
C GLY A 154 0.39 -8.64 7.31
N SER A 155 0.97 -9.44 6.42
CA SER A 155 1.45 -10.78 6.75
C SER A 155 2.55 -10.76 7.80
N LYS A 156 2.52 -11.77 8.68
CA LYS A 156 3.49 -11.96 9.77
C LYS A 156 4.89 -12.36 9.30
N ASP A 157 5.00 -12.84 8.09
CA ASP A 157 6.20 -13.38 7.46
C ASP A 157 6.50 -12.68 6.12
N TYR A 158 7.50 -13.16 5.41
CA TYR A 158 7.86 -12.67 4.09
C TYR A 158 8.26 -13.81 3.15
N ILE A 159 8.25 -13.53 1.84
CA ILE A 159 8.75 -14.42 0.80
C ILE A 159 9.81 -13.68 -0.01
N LYS A 160 10.87 -14.36 -0.43
CA LYS A 160 11.83 -13.87 -1.42
C LYS A 160 11.18 -13.91 -2.80
N LEU A 161 11.38 -12.88 -3.63
CA LEU A 161 10.78 -12.83 -4.97
C LEU A 161 11.27 -14.00 -5.86
N VAL A 162 12.54 -14.39 -5.73
CA VAL A 162 13.09 -15.55 -6.44
C VAL A 162 12.32 -16.84 -6.13
N SER A 163 11.94 -17.06 -4.87
CA SER A 163 11.16 -18.24 -4.47
C SER A 163 9.77 -18.28 -5.11
N ILE A 164 9.17 -17.11 -5.36
CA ILE A 164 7.90 -17.01 -6.08
C ILE A 164 8.12 -17.40 -7.55
N ARG A 165 9.10 -16.79 -8.23
CA ARG A 165 9.43 -17.08 -9.62
C ARG A 165 9.63 -18.57 -9.83
N ASP A 166 10.44 -19.22 -8.98
CA ASP A 166 10.78 -20.64 -9.10
C ASP A 166 9.55 -21.53 -8.88
N LYS A 167 8.73 -21.20 -7.87
CA LYS A 167 7.49 -21.94 -7.58
C LYS A 167 6.47 -21.91 -8.71
N ILE A 168 6.37 -20.79 -9.44
CA ILE A 168 5.46 -20.66 -10.58
C ILE A 168 6.13 -20.97 -11.94
N LYS A 169 7.39 -21.42 -11.92
CA LYS A 169 8.19 -21.73 -13.11
C LYS A 169 8.26 -20.58 -14.12
N SER A 170 8.29 -19.33 -13.62
CA SER A 170 8.37 -18.15 -14.48
C SER A 170 9.76 -17.95 -15.07
N LYS A 171 9.83 -17.50 -16.33
CA LYS A 171 11.08 -17.12 -17.02
C LYS A 171 11.55 -15.69 -16.72
N SER A 172 10.95 -15.01 -15.76
CA SER A 172 11.29 -13.62 -15.39
C SER A 172 12.74 -13.49 -14.96
N LYS A 173 13.41 -12.48 -15.51
CA LYS A 173 14.73 -12.02 -15.05
C LYS A 173 14.59 -10.96 -13.99
N PHE A 174 15.45 -11.00 -12.97
CA PHE A 174 15.51 -9.96 -11.94
C PHE A 174 16.69 -9.04 -12.21
N ILE A 175 16.42 -7.73 -12.29
CA ILE A 175 17.44 -6.69 -12.43
C ILE A 175 17.14 -5.58 -11.44
N GLY A 176 18.16 -4.99 -10.83
CA GLY A 176 17.99 -3.87 -9.92
C GLY A 176 18.45 -4.14 -8.48
N ARG A 177 18.19 -3.17 -7.62
CA ARG A 177 18.65 -3.20 -6.23
C ARG A 177 17.78 -4.05 -5.32
N LEU A 178 18.32 -4.40 -4.18
CA LEU A 178 17.57 -5.03 -3.10
C LEU A 178 16.50 -4.06 -2.57
N ASP A 179 15.28 -4.57 -2.41
CA ASP A 179 14.13 -3.83 -1.92
C ASP A 179 13.32 -4.71 -0.96
N ASN A 180 13.47 -4.48 0.34
CA ASN A 180 12.78 -5.26 1.35
C ASN A 180 11.52 -4.53 1.82
N GLN A 181 10.37 -5.09 1.48
CA GLN A 181 9.03 -4.59 1.83
C GLN A 181 8.42 -5.48 2.92
N ILE A 182 9.11 -5.57 4.06
CA ILE A 182 8.70 -6.40 5.20
C ILE A 182 7.82 -5.56 6.13
N ILE A 183 6.74 -6.13 6.64
CA ILE A 183 5.90 -5.53 7.68
C ILE A 183 6.61 -5.66 9.03
N ILE A 184 6.83 -4.55 9.71
CA ILE A 184 7.32 -4.52 11.09
C ILE A 184 6.14 -4.22 11.99
N ASN A 185 5.63 -5.26 12.64
CA ASN A 185 4.42 -5.19 13.39
C ASN A 185 4.61 -5.56 14.85
N LYS A 186 4.04 -4.78 15.76
CA LYS A 186 3.97 -5.13 17.18
C LYS A 186 2.82 -6.11 17.46
N GLU A 187 1.79 -6.13 16.63
CA GLU A 187 0.66 -7.05 16.75
C GLU A 187 0.91 -8.30 15.91
N LYS A 188 0.68 -9.46 16.48
CA LYS A 188 0.83 -10.76 15.78
C LYS A 188 -0.42 -10.99 14.92
N TYR A 189 -0.37 -10.63 13.65
CA TYR A 189 -1.43 -11.01 12.71
C TYR A 189 -1.28 -12.49 12.30
N LYS A 190 -2.43 -13.17 12.20
CA LYS A 190 -2.48 -14.61 11.85
C LYS A 190 -2.35 -14.88 10.35
N ILE A 191 -2.18 -13.84 9.51
CA ILE A 191 -2.09 -13.99 8.06
C ILE A 191 -0.65 -14.25 7.61
N SER A 192 -0.47 -15.10 6.61
CA SER A 192 0.82 -15.46 6.03
C SER A 192 0.97 -14.98 4.60
N SER A 193 2.17 -14.56 4.22
CA SER A 193 2.54 -14.23 2.84
C SER A 193 2.39 -15.43 1.89
N ASN A 194 2.41 -16.66 2.40
CA ASN A 194 2.22 -17.88 1.61
C ASN A 194 0.85 -17.98 0.93
N GLU A 195 -0.15 -17.22 1.39
CA GLU A 195 -1.45 -17.12 0.70
C GLU A 195 -1.31 -16.58 -0.75
N VAL A 196 -0.21 -15.87 -1.06
CA VAL A 196 0.08 -15.41 -2.43
C VAL A 196 0.16 -16.57 -3.42
N TYR A 197 0.63 -17.74 -3.02
CA TYR A 197 0.73 -18.89 -3.91
C TYR A 197 -0.62 -19.39 -4.40
N ARG A 198 -1.65 -19.38 -3.53
CA ARG A 198 -3.03 -19.71 -3.91
C ARG A 198 -3.57 -18.73 -4.96
N PHE A 199 -3.32 -17.44 -4.75
CA PHE A 199 -3.67 -16.39 -5.72
C PHE A 199 -2.97 -16.59 -7.06
N LEU A 200 -1.66 -16.89 -7.05
CA LEU A 200 -0.88 -17.11 -8.27
C LEU A 200 -1.34 -18.33 -9.04
N LYS A 201 -1.67 -19.43 -8.35
CA LYS A 201 -2.24 -20.63 -8.97
C LYS A 201 -3.55 -20.31 -9.72
N GLY A 202 -4.46 -19.57 -9.09
CA GLY A 202 -5.71 -19.14 -9.72
C GLY A 202 -5.47 -18.26 -10.96
N LYS A 203 -4.54 -17.30 -10.87
CA LYS A 203 -4.20 -16.43 -12.01
C LYS A 203 -3.53 -17.16 -13.18
N LEU A 204 -2.75 -18.18 -12.92
CA LEU A 204 -2.14 -19.02 -13.96
C LEU A 204 -3.21 -19.88 -14.65
N SER A 205 -4.15 -20.48 -13.92
CA SER A 205 -5.27 -21.23 -14.49
C SER A 205 -6.16 -20.36 -15.40
N GLU A 206 -6.45 -19.10 -14.97
CA GLU A 206 -7.19 -18.13 -15.80
C GLU A 206 -6.49 -17.79 -17.13
N LYS A 207 -5.18 -18.04 -17.26
CA LYS A 207 -4.39 -17.72 -18.45
C LYS A 207 -4.27 -18.89 -19.43
N THR A 208 -4.50 -20.11 -18.96
CA THR A 208 -4.43 -21.35 -19.77
C THR A 208 -5.79 -21.76 -20.36
N ASN A 209 -6.85 -21.14 -19.92
CA ASN A 209 -8.20 -21.20 -20.48
C ASN A 209 -8.48 -19.97 -21.36
#